data_3cf7c4be300f39ba825323c976205a21
#
_entry.id   3cf7c4be300f39ba825323c976205a21
#
_cell.length_a   1.000
_cell.length_b   1.000
_cell.length_c   1.000
_cell.angle_alpha   90.00
_cell.angle_beta   90.00
_cell.angle_gamma   90.00
#
_symmetry.space_group_name_H-M   'P 1'
#
loop_
_entity.id
_entity.type
_entity.pdbx_description
1 polymer ?
#
loop_
_entity_poly.entity_id
_entity_poly.type
_entity_poly.pdbx_seq_one_letter_code
_entity_poly.pdbx_strand_id
1 'polypeptide(L)'
;DPDGDAITYCWEQYNLGPNDVGLGNPQGDSPLFRSFSPVESPTRVFPRLNKIISNNFDNTEILPDYGRNLTFRCTVRDNNPQGGNAVWDAVAFKSDETSGPFRVQIPNSDTVVWTVGDYQEVRWDVANTDNNRVRCYHVDIKLSVDGGQTYPFTLLEGTPNDGSAFITVPDAVSTD
;
A
#
# COMPACT_ATOMS: atom_id res chain seq x y z
N ASP A 1 3.01 -8.58 24.90
CA ASP A 1 4.05 -9.29 25.62
C ASP A 1 3.81 -9.19 27.12
N PRO A 2 3.76 -10.33 27.88
CA PRO A 2 3.46 -10.31 29.30
C PRO A 2 4.53 -9.63 30.17
N ASP A 3 5.77 -9.66 29.71
CA ASP A 3 6.94 -9.16 30.45
C ASP A 3 7.22 -7.68 30.19
N GLY A 4 6.53 -7.09 29.17
CA GLY A 4 6.65 -5.70 28.79
C GLY A 4 7.89 -5.37 27.95
N ASP A 5 8.51 -6.37 27.33
CA ASP A 5 9.67 -6.20 26.46
C ASP A 5 9.32 -5.52 25.13
N ALA A 6 10.30 -4.91 24.51
CA ALA A 6 10.13 -4.22 23.24
C ALA A 6 9.87 -5.23 22.10
N ILE A 7 8.69 -5.18 21.50
CA ILE A 7 8.31 -6.05 20.39
C ILE A 7 8.73 -5.42 19.06
N THR A 8 9.25 -6.25 18.16
CA THR A 8 9.53 -5.83 16.78
C THR A 8 8.86 -6.75 15.76
N TYR A 9 8.53 -6.16 14.61
CA TYR A 9 7.80 -6.81 13.54
C TYR A 9 8.65 -6.83 12.26
N CYS A 10 8.61 -7.97 11.56
CA CYS A 10 9.28 -8.13 10.26
C CYS A 10 8.29 -8.72 9.26
N TRP A 11 7.83 -7.90 8.32
CA TRP A 11 7.01 -8.35 7.21
C TRP A 11 7.87 -8.71 6.02
N GLU A 12 7.72 -9.93 5.50
CA GLU A 12 8.50 -10.47 4.41
C GLU A 12 7.61 -11.17 3.39
N GLN A 13 7.94 -11.03 2.11
CA GLN A 13 7.36 -11.93 1.11
C GLN A 13 7.93 -13.34 1.30
N TYR A 14 7.05 -14.34 1.34
CA TYR A 14 7.39 -15.74 1.63
C TYR A 14 7.15 -16.68 0.44
N ASN A 15 7.15 -16.17 -0.77
CA ASN A 15 7.11 -16.99 -1.97
C ASN A 15 8.50 -17.60 -2.23
N LEU A 16 8.53 -18.91 -2.55
CA LEU A 16 9.73 -19.66 -2.87
C LEU A 16 9.73 -19.96 -4.38
N GLY A 17 9.73 -18.93 -5.17
CA GLY A 17 9.72 -19.06 -6.63
C GLY A 17 11.09 -19.40 -7.21
N PRO A 18 11.19 -19.45 -8.55
CA PRO A 18 12.45 -19.74 -9.21
C PRO A 18 13.53 -18.75 -8.77
N ASN A 19 14.75 -19.25 -8.57
CA ASN A 19 15.90 -18.48 -8.12
C ASN A 19 16.88 -18.11 -9.25
N ASP A 20 16.58 -18.55 -10.46
CA ASP A 20 17.37 -18.33 -11.67
C ASP A 20 16.89 -17.18 -12.55
N VAL A 21 15.88 -16.45 -12.09
CA VAL A 21 15.36 -15.27 -12.78
C VAL A 21 16.09 -14.01 -12.32
N GLY A 22 16.41 -13.13 -13.26
CA GLY A 22 17.07 -11.86 -12.96
C GLY A 22 16.19 -10.92 -12.15
N LEU A 23 16.79 -10.14 -11.27
CA LEU A 23 16.11 -9.04 -10.60
C LEU A 23 15.54 -8.06 -11.63
N GLY A 24 14.31 -7.64 -11.45
CA GLY A 24 13.61 -6.75 -12.38
C GLY A 24 12.84 -7.45 -13.50
N ASN A 25 12.93 -8.77 -13.61
CA ASN A 25 12.12 -9.57 -14.53
C ASN A 25 11.53 -10.78 -13.80
N PRO A 26 10.63 -10.57 -12.82
CA PRO A 26 10.07 -11.66 -12.02
C PRO A 26 9.21 -12.59 -12.87
N GLN A 27 9.27 -13.90 -12.57
CA GLN A 27 8.47 -14.93 -13.22
C GLN A 27 7.88 -15.89 -12.18
N GLY A 28 6.70 -16.44 -12.48
CA GLY A 28 6.02 -17.37 -11.58
C GLY A 28 5.89 -16.79 -10.17
N ASP A 29 6.32 -17.54 -9.17
CA ASP A 29 6.26 -17.13 -7.77
C ASP A 29 7.59 -16.56 -7.24
N SER A 30 8.46 -16.03 -8.11
CA SER A 30 9.72 -15.40 -7.69
C SER A 30 9.46 -14.23 -6.71
N PRO A 31 10.35 -14.01 -5.70
CA PRO A 31 10.20 -12.89 -4.78
C PRO A 31 10.23 -11.53 -5.49
N LEU A 32 9.33 -10.63 -5.09
CA LEU A 32 9.19 -9.26 -5.62
C LEU A 32 9.66 -8.21 -4.61
N PHE A 33 9.61 -8.52 -3.33
CA PHE A 33 9.83 -7.58 -2.24
C PHE A 33 10.91 -8.10 -1.31
N ARG A 34 12.01 -7.35 -1.22
CA ARG A 34 13.10 -7.71 -0.29
C ARG A 34 12.69 -7.56 1.17
N SER A 35 13.33 -8.33 2.02
CA SER A 35 13.24 -8.19 3.47
C SER A 35 14.01 -6.96 3.97
N PHE A 36 13.53 -6.38 5.06
CA PHE A 36 14.19 -5.31 5.81
C PHE A 36 14.31 -5.70 7.28
N SER A 37 15.15 -4.97 8.01
CA SER A 37 15.29 -5.18 9.45
C SER A 37 13.94 -5.01 10.17
N PRO A 38 13.69 -5.77 11.24
CA PRO A 38 12.51 -5.60 12.07
C PRO A 38 12.39 -4.18 12.61
N VAL A 39 11.16 -3.70 12.76
CA VAL A 39 10.82 -2.38 13.29
C VAL A 39 9.73 -2.49 14.34
N GLU A 40 9.55 -1.46 15.17
CA GLU A 40 8.50 -1.42 16.20
C GLU A 40 7.10 -1.25 15.61
N SER A 41 6.98 -0.70 14.41
CA SER A 41 5.67 -0.57 13.74
C SER A 41 5.15 -1.94 13.29
N PRO A 42 3.90 -2.30 13.65
CA PRO A 42 3.29 -3.56 13.21
C PRO A 42 2.89 -3.55 11.73
N THR A 43 3.02 -2.42 11.04
CA THR A 43 2.56 -2.23 9.65
C THR A 43 3.74 -2.06 8.71
N ARG A 44 3.62 -2.63 7.51
CA ARG A 44 4.52 -2.36 6.38
C ARG A 44 3.71 -2.15 5.11
N VAL A 45 4.07 -1.13 4.34
CA VAL A 45 3.54 -0.86 2.99
C VAL A 45 4.45 -1.52 1.94
N PHE A 46 3.84 -2.14 0.91
CA PHE A 46 4.53 -2.81 -0.19
C PHE A 46 4.09 -2.21 -1.55
N PRO A 47 4.97 -1.56 -2.32
CA PRO A 47 6.34 -1.15 -1.98
C PRO A 47 6.36 -0.15 -0.82
N ARG A 48 7.55 0.14 -0.28
CA ARG A 48 7.69 1.14 0.80
C ARG A 48 7.06 2.47 0.41
N LEU A 49 6.40 3.11 1.37
CA LEU A 49 5.64 4.33 1.17
C LEU A 49 6.45 5.44 0.47
N ASN A 50 7.70 5.64 0.83
CA ASN A 50 8.56 6.63 0.19
C ASN A 50 8.78 6.37 -1.31
N LYS A 51 8.79 5.11 -1.75
CA LYS A 51 8.88 4.76 -3.18
C LYS A 51 7.59 5.08 -3.92
N ILE A 52 6.45 4.85 -3.28
CA ILE A 52 5.13 5.19 -3.83
C ILE A 52 5.01 6.70 -4.00
N ILE A 53 5.31 7.47 -2.94
CA ILE A 53 5.20 8.94 -2.95
C ILE A 53 6.15 9.56 -3.99
N SER A 54 7.40 9.11 -4.03
CA SER A 54 8.40 9.65 -4.97
C SER A 54 8.27 9.10 -6.40
N ASN A 55 7.38 8.13 -6.62
CA ASN A 55 7.25 7.36 -7.87
C ASN A 55 8.61 6.83 -8.38
N ASN A 56 9.48 6.45 -7.44
CA ASN A 56 10.83 5.96 -7.72
C ASN A 56 10.95 4.49 -7.34
N PHE A 57 10.70 3.61 -8.30
CA PHE A 57 10.75 2.17 -8.13
C PHE A 57 12.07 1.60 -8.61
N ASP A 58 12.55 0.57 -7.94
CA ASP A 58 13.76 -0.19 -8.28
C ASP A 58 13.50 -1.71 -8.14
N ASN A 59 14.49 -2.50 -8.50
CA ASN A 59 14.39 -3.97 -8.49
C ASN A 59 14.30 -4.60 -7.10
N THR A 60 14.31 -3.82 -6.03
CA THR A 60 14.20 -4.35 -4.65
C THR A 60 12.77 -4.51 -4.18
N GLU A 61 11.82 -3.81 -4.80
CA GLU A 61 10.40 -3.89 -4.51
C GLU A 61 9.62 -3.61 -5.80
N ILE A 62 9.07 -4.66 -6.41
CA ILE A 62 8.39 -4.63 -7.70
C ILE A 62 6.92 -5.01 -7.49
N LEU A 63 6.00 -4.20 -8.00
CA LEU A 63 4.60 -4.59 -8.08
C LEU A 63 4.42 -5.66 -9.18
N PRO A 64 3.61 -6.70 -8.93
CA PRO A 64 3.32 -7.70 -9.96
C PRO A 64 2.49 -7.08 -11.10
N ASP A 65 2.89 -7.38 -12.33
CA ASP A 65 2.19 -7.01 -13.56
C ASP A 65 1.50 -8.21 -14.23
N TYR A 66 1.46 -9.35 -13.54
CA TYR A 66 0.78 -10.57 -13.96
C TYR A 66 0.05 -11.24 -12.78
N GLY A 67 -0.91 -12.11 -13.10
CA GLY A 67 -1.67 -12.86 -12.10
C GLY A 67 -0.82 -13.89 -11.39
N ARG A 68 -0.68 -13.80 -10.07
CA ARG A 68 0.13 -14.72 -9.27
C ARG A 68 -0.34 -14.83 -7.82
N ASN A 69 0.11 -15.87 -7.14
CA ASN A 69 -0.03 -15.97 -5.70
C ASN A 69 1.04 -15.11 -4.99
N LEU A 70 0.62 -14.44 -3.94
CA LEU A 70 1.46 -13.67 -3.05
C LEU A 70 1.23 -14.17 -1.64
N THR A 71 2.31 -14.49 -0.94
CA THR A 71 2.28 -14.87 0.47
C THR A 71 3.22 -13.94 1.24
N PHE A 72 2.70 -13.31 2.28
CA PHE A 72 3.50 -12.50 3.19
C PHE A 72 3.45 -13.09 4.59
N ARG A 73 4.57 -13.04 5.28
CA ARG A 73 4.72 -13.48 6.65
C ARG A 73 5.12 -12.31 7.53
N CYS A 74 4.44 -12.16 8.66
CA CYS A 74 4.86 -11.28 9.74
C CYS A 74 5.54 -12.13 10.82
N THR A 75 6.78 -11.84 11.10
CA THR A 75 7.50 -12.41 12.26
C THR A 75 7.55 -11.35 13.34
N VAL A 76 7.02 -11.68 14.51
CA VAL A 76 7.06 -10.86 15.71
C VAL A 76 8.12 -11.40 16.64
N ARG A 77 8.99 -10.54 17.14
CA ARG A 77 10.05 -10.88 18.08
C ARG A 77 9.88 -10.11 19.38
N ASP A 78 9.94 -10.86 20.44
CA ASP A 78 10.25 -10.39 21.77
C ASP A 78 11.78 -10.24 21.85
N ASN A 79 12.25 -9.05 22.13
CA ASN A 79 13.70 -8.74 22.13
C ASN A 79 14.29 -8.84 23.54
N ASN A 80 13.79 -9.77 24.38
CA ASN A 80 14.32 -10.00 25.72
C ASN A 80 15.78 -10.43 25.67
N PRO A 81 16.72 -9.70 26.30
CA PRO A 81 18.15 -10.03 26.27
C PRO A 81 18.51 -11.33 27.01
N GLN A 82 17.60 -11.85 27.85
CA GLN A 82 17.81 -13.09 28.61
C GLN A 82 17.20 -14.33 27.93
N GLY A 83 16.53 -14.16 26.77
CA GLY A 83 15.94 -15.26 26.03
C GLY A 83 14.62 -14.87 25.37
N GLY A 84 14.72 -14.12 24.29
CA GLY A 84 13.54 -13.72 23.51
C GLY A 84 12.93 -14.88 22.72
N ASN A 85 11.65 -14.70 22.37
CA ASN A 85 10.87 -15.62 21.55
C ASN A 85 10.51 -14.98 20.21
N ALA A 86 10.17 -15.81 19.23
CA ALA A 86 9.66 -15.34 17.95
C ALA A 86 8.45 -16.17 17.53
N VAL A 87 7.40 -15.50 17.14
CA VAL A 87 6.20 -16.09 16.56
C VAL A 87 5.93 -15.49 15.18
N TRP A 88 5.18 -16.19 14.34
CA TRP A 88 4.84 -15.68 13.03
C TRP A 88 3.46 -16.15 12.59
N ASP A 89 2.89 -15.38 11.69
CA ASP A 89 1.68 -15.73 10.94
C ASP A 89 1.81 -15.26 9.51
N ALA A 90 1.00 -15.81 8.60
CA ALA A 90 1.09 -15.51 7.18
C ALA A 90 -0.28 -15.22 6.57
N VAL A 91 -0.29 -14.32 5.59
CA VAL A 91 -1.42 -14.02 4.74
C VAL A 91 -1.10 -14.36 3.29
N ALA A 92 -2.05 -14.99 2.59
CA ALA A 92 -1.93 -15.33 1.17
C ALA A 92 -3.10 -14.75 0.38
N PHE A 93 -2.78 -14.18 -0.78
CA PHE A 93 -3.75 -13.64 -1.72
C PHE A 93 -3.23 -13.72 -3.16
N LYS A 94 -4.03 -13.29 -4.12
CA LYS A 94 -3.65 -13.27 -5.55
C LYS A 94 -3.65 -11.84 -6.08
N SER A 95 -2.68 -11.53 -6.95
CA SER A 95 -2.80 -10.38 -7.85
C SER A 95 -3.68 -10.76 -9.05
N ASP A 96 -4.53 -9.85 -9.49
CA ASP A 96 -5.32 -10.01 -10.70
C ASP A 96 -4.66 -9.27 -11.87
N GLU A 97 -4.36 -10.00 -12.93
CA GLU A 97 -3.69 -9.46 -14.13
C GLU A 97 -4.62 -8.63 -15.03
N THR A 98 -5.92 -8.68 -14.78
CA THR A 98 -6.94 -7.98 -15.58
C THR A 98 -7.39 -6.67 -14.94
N SER A 99 -6.86 -6.34 -13.75
CA SER A 99 -7.23 -5.18 -12.95
C SER A 99 -6.01 -4.35 -12.58
N GLY A 100 -6.19 -3.01 -12.57
CA GLY A 100 -5.13 -2.09 -12.20
C GLY A 100 -4.31 -1.57 -13.39
N PRO A 101 -3.45 -0.59 -13.14
CA PRO A 101 -3.28 0.09 -11.86
C PRO A 101 -4.42 1.09 -11.57
N PHE A 102 -4.97 1.03 -10.37
CA PHE A 102 -5.89 2.04 -9.85
C PHE A 102 -5.13 3.36 -9.62
N ARG A 103 -5.62 4.48 -10.18
CA ARG A 103 -4.90 5.76 -10.16
C ARG A 103 -5.84 6.93 -10.00
N VAL A 104 -5.48 7.89 -9.16
CA VAL A 104 -6.13 9.20 -9.13
C VAL A 104 -5.77 9.97 -10.41
N GLN A 105 -6.79 10.52 -11.08
CA GLN A 105 -6.67 11.30 -12.29
C GLN A 105 -6.86 12.80 -12.04
N ILE A 106 -7.70 13.15 -11.07
CA ILE A 106 -7.95 14.54 -10.64
C ILE A 106 -8.11 14.54 -9.10
N PRO A 107 -7.29 15.33 -8.37
CA PRO A 107 -6.14 16.09 -8.84
C PRO A 107 -4.93 15.17 -9.08
N ASN A 108 -4.08 15.45 -10.07
CA ASN A 108 -2.84 14.71 -10.30
C ASN A 108 -1.68 15.61 -10.81
N SER A 109 -1.76 16.90 -10.56
CA SER A 109 -0.77 17.89 -10.95
C SER A 109 -0.59 18.91 -9.82
N ASP A 110 0.63 19.37 -9.63
CA ASP A 110 1.00 20.46 -8.72
C ASP A 110 0.44 21.84 -9.12
N THR A 111 -0.11 21.92 -10.33
CA THR A 111 -0.77 23.16 -10.82
C THR A 111 -2.24 23.24 -10.43
N VAL A 112 -2.83 22.19 -9.89
CA VAL A 112 -4.23 22.19 -9.44
C VAL A 112 -4.33 22.94 -8.12
N VAL A 113 -5.09 24.01 -8.10
CA VAL A 113 -5.37 24.82 -6.91
C VAL A 113 -6.87 24.78 -6.61
N TRP A 114 -7.22 24.35 -5.41
CA TRP A 114 -8.59 24.34 -4.92
C TRP A 114 -8.73 25.31 -3.73
N THR A 115 -9.87 26.02 -3.68
CA THR A 115 -10.16 26.93 -2.58
C THR A 115 -10.97 26.21 -1.50
N VAL A 116 -10.69 26.49 -0.23
CA VAL A 116 -11.48 25.99 0.90
C VAL A 116 -12.96 26.31 0.71
N GLY A 117 -13.80 25.32 0.88
CA GLY A 117 -15.25 25.42 0.69
C GLY A 117 -15.73 25.16 -0.73
N ASP A 118 -14.84 25.10 -1.73
CA ASP A 118 -15.22 24.76 -3.09
C ASP A 118 -15.75 23.32 -3.20
N TYR A 119 -16.70 23.13 -4.12
CA TYR A 119 -17.22 21.82 -4.49
C TYR A 119 -16.46 21.32 -5.72
N GLN A 120 -15.60 20.33 -5.53
CA GLN A 120 -14.65 19.86 -6.53
C GLN A 120 -14.84 18.39 -6.86
N GLU A 121 -14.60 18.01 -8.12
CA GLU A 121 -14.65 16.64 -8.58
C GLU A 121 -13.29 15.96 -8.39
N VAL A 122 -13.28 14.82 -7.67
CA VAL A 122 -12.16 13.88 -7.64
C VAL A 122 -12.44 12.78 -8.66
N ARG A 123 -11.46 12.46 -9.52
CA ARG A 123 -11.58 11.41 -10.52
C ARG A 123 -10.47 10.38 -10.38
N TRP A 124 -10.80 9.14 -10.67
CA TRP A 124 -9.85 8.03 -10.68
C TRP A 124 -10.13 7.06 -11.81
N ASP A 125 -9.11 6.29 -12.18
CA ASP A 125 -9.27 5.16 -13.06
C ASP A 125 -9.68 3.95 -12.23
N VAL A 126 -10.88 3.46 -12.43
CA VAL A 126 -11.39 2.24 -11.78
C VAL A 126 -10.53 1.03 -12.15
N ALA A 127 -9.93 1.04 -13.34
CA ALA A 127 -9.01 0.02 -13.82
C ALA A 127 -9.52 -1.40 -13.63
N ASN A 128 -10.82 -1.61 -13.85
CA ASN A 128 -11.50 -2.91 -13.71
C ASN A 128 -11.35 -3.54 -12.30
N THR A 129 -11.15 -2.73 -11.25
CA THR A 129 -11.05 -3.22 -9.86
C THR A 129 -12.40 -3.55 -9.23
N ASP A 130 -13.50 -3.10 -9.84
CA ASP A 130 -14.89 -3.38 -9.46
C ASP A 130 -15.42 -4.74 -9.95
N ASN A 131 -14.60 -5.52 -10.66
CA ASN A 131 -14.97 -6.82 -11.20
C ASN A 131 -15.22 -7.88 -10.11
N ASN A 132 -15.75 -9.04 -10.51
CA ASN A 132 -16.09 -10.14 -9.59
C ASN A 132 -14.90 -10.83 -8.91
N ARG A 133 -13.66 -10.55 -9.33
CA ARG A 133 -12.42 -11.09 -8.73
C ARG A 133 -11.90 -10.17 -7.64
N VAL A 134 -11.73 -8.87 -7.94
CA VAL A 134 -11.18 -7.87 -7.02
C VAL A 134 -12.26 -7.35 -6.07
N ARG A 135 -13.48 -7.09 -6.59
CA ARG A 135 -14.67 -6.67 -5.81
C ARG A 135 -14.49 -5.36 -5.03
N CYS A 136 -13.68 -4.45 -5.55
CA CYS A 136 -13.55 -3.12 -4.99
C CYS A 136 -14.73 -2.25 -5.46
N TYR A 137 -15.90 -2.45 -4.87
CA TYR A 137 -17.13 -1.75 -5.27
C TYR A 137 -17.28 -0.36 -4.66
N HIS A 138 -16.52 -0.06 -3.61
CA HIS A 138 -16.52 1.21 -2.89
C HIS A 138 -15.11 1.64 -2.58
N VAL A 139 -14.89 2.94 -2.51
CA VAL A 139 -13.61 3.57 -2.14
C VAL A 139 -13.83 4.69 -1.15
N ASP A 140 -12.79 5.01 -0.37
CA ASP A 140 -12.74 6.21 0.45
C ASP A 140 -11.88 7.26 -0.24
N ILE A 141 -12.29 8.53 -0.15
CA ILE A 141 -11.47 9.66 -0.56
C ILE A 141 -10.89 10.31 0.69
N LYS A 142 -9.57 10.32 0.78
CA LYS A 142 -8.83 10.87 1.91
C LYS A 142 -7.84 11.93 1.43
N LEU A 143 -7.58 12.93 2.27
CA LEU A 143 -6.62 13.99 2.01
C LEU A 143 -5.41 13.85 2.92
N SER A 144 -4.24 13.93 2.32
CA SER A 144 -2.96 14.13 3.00
C SER A 144 -2.59 15.62 2.95
N VAL A 145 -1.97 16.10 4.00
CA VAL A 145 -1.40 17.46 4.11
C VAL A 145 0.09 17.42 4.45
N ASP A 146 0.71 16.26 4.33
CA ASP A 146 2.12 15.98 4.66
C ASP A 146 2.83 15.20 3.53
N GLY A 147 2.48 15.50 2.27
CA GLY A 147 3.09 14.86 1.10
C GLY A 147 2.79 13.37 0.98
N GLY A 148 1.65 12.90 1.47
CA GLY A 148 1.25 11.49 1.36
C GLY A 148 1.79 10.58 2.47
N GLN A 149 2.39 11.13 3.52
CA GLN A 149 2.89 10.34 4.66
C GLN A 149 1.72 9.83 5.52
N THR A 150 0.73 10.69 5.76
CA THR A 150 -0.50 10.32 6.46
C THR A 150 -1.75 10.85 5.74
N TYR A 151 -2.92 10.30 6.07
CA TYR A 151 -4.20 10.69 5.49
C TYR A 151 -5.24 10.93 6.58
N PRO A 152 -5.09 12.01 7.37
CA PRO A 152 -5.93 12.25 8.55
C PRO A 152 -7.34 12.72 8.20
N PHE A 153 -7.57 13.26 7.01
CA PHE A 153 -8.86 13.79 6.60
C PHE A 153 -9.59 12.82 5.68
N THR A 154 -10.73 12.30 6.12
CA THR A 154 -11.65 11.54 5.25
C THR A 154 -12.62 12.54 4.62
N LEU A 155 -12.55 12.72 3.31
CA LEU A 155 -13.40 13.63 2.56
C LEU A 155 -14.71 12.98 2.15
N LEU A 156 -14.65 11.68 1.83
CA LEU A 156 -15.82 10.87 1.50
C LEU A 156 -15.54 9.42 1.85
N GLU A 157 -16.49 8.76 2.51
CA GLU A 157 -16.37 7.36 2.92
C GLU A 157 -17.36 6.50 2.13
N GLY A 158 -16.88 5.34 1.64
CA GLY A 158 -17.71 4.32 1.01
C GLY A 158 -18.41 4.76 -0.26
N THR A 159 -17.84 5.71 -1.03
CA THR A 159 -18.43 6.10 -2.32
C THR A 159 -18.33 4.97 -3.35
N PRO A 160 -19.29 4.82 -4.30
CA PRO A 160 -19.17 3.85 -5.37
C PRO A 160 -17.85 4.00 -6.14
N ASN A 161 -17.24 2.87 -6.52
CA ASN A 161 -16.05 2.85 -7.36
C ASN A 161 -16.42 2.96 -8.84
N ASP A 162 -16.96 4.11 -9.23
CA ASP A 162 -17.47 4.39 -10.59
C ASP A 162 -16.63 5.43 -11.36
N GLY A 163 -15.50 5.86 -10.77
CA GLY A 163 -14.50 6.70 -11.41
C GLY A 163 -14.56 8.18 -11.04
N SER A 164 -15.59 8.66 -10.33
CA SER A 164 -15.60 10.04 -9.85
C SER A 164 -16.51 10.26 -8.64
N ALA A 165 -16.19 11.27 -7.85
CA ALA A 165 -17.07 11.77 -6.81
C ALA A 165 -16.80 13.25 -6.53
N PHE A 166 -17.80 13.96 -6.05
CA PHE A 166 -17.63 15.35 -5.63
C PHE A 166 -17.37 15.42 -4.13
N ILE A 167 -16.46 16.31 -3.75
CA ILE A 167 -16.11 16.60 -2.35
C ILE A 167 -16.19 18.11 -2.10
N THR A 168 -16.36 18.50 -0.84
CA THR A 168 -16.11 19.88 -0.43
C THR A 168 -14.69 19.98 0.09
N VAL A 169 -13.93 20.95 -0.43
CA VAL A 169 -12.54 21.19 -0.02
C VAL A 169 -12.51 21.60 1.46
N PRO A 170 -11.86 20.85 2.35
CA PRO A 170 -11.83 21.16 3.77
C PRO A 170 -10.88 22.31 4.08
N ASP A 171 -11.07 22.93 5.24
CA ASP A 171 -10.08 23.84 5.83
C ASP A 171 -8.96 23.01 6.47
N ALA A 172 -7.95 22.70 5.65
CA ALA A 172 -6.79 21.90 6.04
C ALA A 172 -5.50 22.62 5.62
N VAL A 173 -4.58 22.77 6.54
CA VAL A 173 -3.29 23.42 6.29
C VAL A 173 -2.29 22.37 5.84
N SER A 174 -1.69 22.56 4.63
CA SER A 174 -0.54 21.76 4.19
C SER A 174 0.69 22.09 5.02
N THR A 175 1.51 21.07 5.26
CA THR A 175 2.81 21.18 5.94
C THR A 175 3.99 21.06 4.97
N ASP A 176 3.70 21.01 3.66
CA ASP A 176 4.68 20.94 2.58
C ASP A 176 5.16 22.34 2.14
#